data_2ad884eeaf2bfe932c8e3eee3f800d50
#
_entry.id   2ad884eeaf2bfe932c8e3eee3f800d50
#
_cell.length_a   1.000
_cell.length_b   1.000
_cell.length_c   1.000
_cell.angle_alpha   90.00
_cell.angle_beta   90.00
_cell.angle_gamma   90.00
#
_symmetry.space_group_name_H-M   'P 1'
#
loop_
_entity.id
_entity.type
_entity.pdbx_description
1 polymer ?
#
loop_
_entity_poly.entity_id
_entity_poly.type
_entity_poly.pdbx_seq_one_letter_code
_entity_poly.pdbx_strand_id
1 'polypeptide(L)'
;MIALGITGRSGCGKSTVTAVFSAHGVPLADADQISREILLPGSPLLPRLAQRFGADILKADGTLDRRLLADRAFATPEGKAALDSLTHPEIVRRIRAAKQAAQDAGAPLFVLDGAVIVGTAAQAECDRLCVVTAPFETSVARIVARDDISAEMAARRLNAQTPESTLTAQADYVLRNDSSLAHLQAAAEQLCTKLLAEGGAGKEL
;
A
#
# COMPACT_ATOMS: atom_id res chain seq x y z
N MET A 1 -16.24 4.61 -12.83
CA MET A 1 -15.32 4.89 -11.70
C MET A 1 -13.91 4.44 -12.09
N ILE A 2 -12.90 5.25 -11.83
CA ILE A 2 -11.49 4.89 -12.00
C ILE A 2 -10.95 4.38 -10.67
N ALA A 3 -10.17 3.30 -10.67
CA ALA A 3 -9.42 2.83 -9.51
C ALA A 3 -7.94 3.21 -9.67
N LEU A 4 -7.42 4.11 -8.83
CA LEU A 4 -6.04 4.56 -8.82
C LEU A 4 -5.26 3.87 -7.72
N GLY A 5 -4.22 3.11 -8.09
CA GLY A 5 -3.21 2.64 -7.13
C GLY A 5 -2.20 3.76 -6.85
N ILE A 6 -1.96 4.10 -5.59
CA ILE A 6 -0.91 5.03 -5.18
C ILE A 6 0.15 4.23 -4.42
N THR A 7 1.37 4.20 -4.95
CA THR A 7 2.48 3.46 -4.37
C THR A 7 3.77 4.29 -4.38
N GLY A 8 4.79 3.78 -3.75
CA GLY A 8 6.11 4.40 -3.67
C GLY A 8 6.90 3.87 -2.50
N ARG A 9 8.21 4.08 -2.54
CA ARG A 9 9.13 3.59 -1.50
C ARG A 9 8.93 4.33 -0.17
N SER A 10 9.35 3.73 0.92
CA SER A 10 9.29 4.37 2.25
C SER A 10 9.93 5.76 2.22
N GLY A 11 9.31 6.75 2.88
CA GLY A 11 9.83 8.12 2.95
C GLY A 11 9.59 8.98 1.70
N CYS A 12 9.00 8.45 0.61
CA CYS A 12 8.75 9.19 -0.63
C CYS A 12 7.69 10.31 -0.50
N GLY A 13 6.81 10.26 0.51
CA GLY A 13 5.73 11.24 0.69
C GLY A 13 4.36 10.77 0.19
N LYS A 14 4.16 9.46 0.02
CA LYS A 14 2.90 8.84 -0.38
C LYS A 14 1.70 9.32 0.46
N SER A 15 1.84 9.40 1.78
CA SER A 15 0.80 9.88 2.70
C SER A 15 0.36 11.32 2.45
N THR A 16 1.25 12.18 1.97
CA THR A 16 0.89 13.55 1.56
C THR A 16 -0.02 13.52 0.34
N VAL A 17 0.29 12.67 -0.62
CA VAL A 17 -0.52 12.52 -1.84
C VAL A 17 -1.89 11.92 -1.50
N THR A 18 -1.94 10.84 -0.73
CA THR A 18 -3.21 10.20 -0.35
C THR A 18 -4.10 11.12 0.50
N ALA A 19 -3.50 11.99 1.33
CA ALA A 19 -4.24 12.99 2.10
C ALA A 19 -4.97 14.01 1.20
N VAL A 20 -4.38 14.40 0.07
CA VAL A 20 -5.04 15.28 -0.91
C VAL A 20 -6.29 14.61 -1.46
N PHE A 21 -6.21 13.37 -1.94
CA PHE A 21 -7.37 12.62 -2.44
C PHE A 21 -8.45 12.46 -1.38
N SER A 22 -8.05 12.16 -0.15
CA SER A 22 -8.98 12.05 0.99
C SER A 22 -9.69 13.37 1.28
N ALA A 23 -9.00 14.51 1.19
CA ALA A 23 -9.59 15.84 1.37
C ALA A 23 -10.65 16.18 0.32
N HIS A 24 -10.55 15.59 -0.88
CA HIS A 24 -11.56 15.68 -1.94
C HIS A 24 -12.72 14.66 -1.76
N GLY A 25 -12.77 13.93 -0.64
CA GLY A 25 -13.81 12.94 -0.38
C GLY A 25 -13.68 11.67 -1.23
N VAL A 26 -12.53 11.41 -1.84
CA VAL A 26 -12.29 10.19 -2.62
C VAL A 26 -12.21 9.00 -1.67
N PRO A 27 -13.06 7.95 -1.87
CA PRO A 27 -12.95 6.71 -1.10
C PRO A 27 -11.56 6.08 -1.23
N LEU A 28 -10.99 5.65 -0.10
CA LEU A 28 -9.64 5.13 -0.03
C LEU A 28 -9.60 3.79 0.74
N ALA A 29 -8.83 2.82 0.23
CA ALA A 29 -8.43 1.62 0.94
C ALA A 29 -6.91 1.62 1.13
N ASP A 30 -6.46 1.43 2.36
CA ASP A 30 -5.04 1.26 2.71
C ASP A 30 -4.72 -0.24 2.78
N ALA A 31 -3.97 -0.74 1.79
CA ALA A 31 -3.58 -2.15 1.71
C ALA A 31 -2.66 -2.57 2.87
N ASP A 32 -1.82 -1.65 3.37
CA ASP A 32 -0.94 -1.90 4.51
C ASP A 32 -1.76 -2.01 5.81
N GLN A 33 -2.82 -1.21 5.96
CA GLN A 33 -3.77 -1.33 7.06
C GLN A 33 -4.59 -2.62 6.94
N ILE A 34 -5.14 -2.93 5.79
CA ILE A 34 -5.88 -4.18 5.53
C ILE A 34 -5.02 -5.39 5.89
N SER A 35 -3.74 -5.41 5.49
CA SER A 35 -2.83 -6.52 5.81
C SER A 35 -2.58 -6.69 7.31
N ARG A 36 -2.70 -5.62 8.08
CA ARG A 36 -2.63 -5.68 9.55
C ARG A 36 -3.93 -6.16 10.17
N GLU A 37 -5.06 -5.71 9.64
CA GLU A 37 -6.39 -6.03 10.16
C GLU A 37 -6.78 -7.50 9.96
N ILE A 38 -6.41 -8.12 8.83
CA ILE A 38 -6.68 -9.55 8.59
C ILE A 38 -5.96 -10.48 9.56
N LEU A 39 -5.02 -9.97 10.35
CA LEU A 39 -4.21 -10.70 11.33
C LEU A 39 -4.53 -10.29 12.77
N LEU A 40 -5.65 -9.60 13.01
CA LEU A 40 -6.12 -9.28 14.36
C LEU A 40 -6.70 -10.51 15.06
N PRO A 41 -6.75 -10.52 16.40
CA PRO A 41 -7.38 -11.59 17.18
C PRO A 41 -8.80 -11.92 16.66
N GLY A 42 -9.11 -13.20 16.56
CA GLY A 42 -10.38 -13.67 15.99
C GLY A 42 -10.39 -13.86 14.47
N SER A 43 -9.32 -13.48 13.77
CA SER A 43 -9.20 -13.71 12.33
C SER A 43 -9.17 -15.22 12.01
N PRO A 44 -9.95 -15.69 11.00
CA PRO A 44 -9.91 -17.08 10.55
C PRO A 44 -8.58 -17.47 9.89
N LEU A 45 -7.72 -16.50 9.59
CA LEU A 45 -6.38 -16.77 9.05
C LEU A 45 -5.41 -17.25 10.13
N LEU A 46 -5.58 -16.82 11.39
CA LEU A 46 -4.63 -17.14 12.47
C LEU A 46 -4.44 -18.64 12.69
N PRO A 47 -5.50 -19.49 12.78
CA PRO A 47 -5.32 -20.93 12.89
C PRO A 47 -4.60 -21.54 11.69
N ARG A 48 -4.87 -21.07 10.49
CA ARG A 48 -4.22 -21.55 9.26
C ARG A 48 -2.73 -21.18 9.21
N LEU A 49 -2.39 -19.98 9.67
CA LEU A 49 -1.00 -19.55 9.82
C LEU A 49 -0.29 -20.37 10.89
N ALA A 50 -0.94 -20.62 12.04
CA ALA A 50 -0.40 -21.44 13.11
C ALA A 50 -0.14 -22.89 12.64
N GLN A 51 -1.03 -23.47 11.86
CA GLN A 51 -0.85 -24.79 11.25
C GLN A 51 0.37 -24.83 10.32
N ARG A 52 0.64 -23.75 9.58
CA ARG A 52 1.73 -23.70 8.59
C ARG A 52 3.07 -23.30 9.20
N PHE A 53 3.06 -22.39 10.17
CA PHE A 53 4.27 -21.76 10.71
C PHE A 53 4.57 -22.11 12.17
N GLY A 54 3.73 -22.94 12.80
CA GLY A 54 3.86 -23.38 14.20
C GLY A 54 2.86 -22.68 15.13
N ALA A 55 2.31 -23.45 16.07
CA ALA A 55 1.26 -22.96 16.98
C ALA A 55 1.72 -21.82 17.87
N ASP A 56 3.02 -21.73 18.17
CA ASP A 56 3.65 -20.75 19.02
C ASP A 56 3.76 -19.34 18.40
N ILE A 57 3.39 -19.16 17.13
CA ILE A 57 3.16 -17.82 16.57
C ILE A 57 1.93 -17.14 17.18
N LEU A 58 1.05 -17.88 17.85
CA LEU A 58 -0.08 -17.33 18.59
C LEU A 58 0.26 -17.32 20.08
N LYS A 59 0.15 -16.13 20.68
CA LYS A 59 0.34 -15.93 22.12
C LYS A 59 -0.86 -16.45 22.89
N ALA A 60 -0.72 -16.61 24.21
CA ALA A 60 -1.78 -17.10 25.10
C ALA A 60 -3.05 -16.24 25.09
N ASP A 61 -2.93 -14.95 24.77
CA ASP A 61 -4.04 -14.01 24.61
C ASP A 61 -4.70 -14.03 23.22
N GLY A 62 -4.27 -14.95 22.35
CA GLY A 62 -4.78 -15.07 20.97
C GLY A 62 -4.20 -14.06 19.98
N THR A 63 -3.27 -13.20 20.39
CA THR A 63 -2.58 -12.27 19.51
C THR A 63 -1.47 -12.97 18.72
N LEU A 64 -1.20 -12.46 17.51
CA LEU A 64 -0.13 -12.95 16.65
C LEU A 64 1.22 -12.39 17.07
N ASP A 65 2.22 -13.23 17.26
CA ASP A 65 3.62 -12.81 17.27
C ASP A 65 4.09 -12.54 15.83
N ARG A 66 3.94 -11.28 15.42
CA ARG A 66 4.25 -10.85 14.03
C ARG A 66 5.73 -11.04 13.70
N ARG A 67 6.61 -10.89 14.71
CA ARG A 67 8.06 -11.04 14.50
C ARG A 67 8.39 -12.51 14.24
N LEU A 68 7.90 -13.41 15.08
CA LEU A 68 8.13 -14.84 14.93
C LEU A 68 7.56 -15.38 13.61
N LEU A 69 6.34 -14.92 13.23
CA LEU A 69 5.77 -15.25 11.92
C LEU A 69 6.66 -14.75 10.79
N ALA A 70 7.13 -13.50 10.84
CA ALA A 70 7.99 -12.92 9.82
C ALA A 70 9.32 -13.67 9.71
N ASP A 71 9.97 -13.97 10.85
CA ASP A 71 11.24 -14.71 10.89
C ASP A 71 11.10 -16.09 10.21
N ARG A 72 9.97 -16.79 10.42
CA ARG A 72 9.71 -18.10 9.81
C ARG A 72 9.29 -18.01 8.34
N ALA A 73 8.41 -17.07 8.03
CA ALA A 73 7.89 -16.90 6.68
C ALA A 73 8.98 -16.42 5.70
N PHE A 74 9.85 -15.52 6.14
CA PHE A 74 10.91 -14.99 5.28
C PHE A 74 12.24 -15.75 5.35
N ALA A 75 12.31 -16.84 6.13
CA ALA A 75 13.49 -17.70 6.19
C ALA A 75 13.77 -18.39 4.85
N THR A 76 12.73 -18.70 4.08
CA THR A 76 12.83 -19.37 2.77
C THR A 76 11.84 -18.80 1.75
N PRO A 77 12.13 -18.93 0.44
CA PRO A 77 11.17 -18.56 -0.61
C PRO A 77 9.81 -19.28 -0.48
N GLU A 78 9.83 -20.56 -0.07
CA GLU A 78 8.62 -21.38 0.12
C GLU A 78 7.79 -20.88 1.31
N GLY A 79 8.46 -20.41 2.38
CA GLY A 79 7.81 -19.78 3.53
C GLY A 79 7.08 -18.51 3.11
N LYS A 80 7.77 -17.65 2.35
CA LYS A 80 7.16 -16.43 1.81
C LYS A 80 5.97 -16.76 0.92
N ALA A 81 6.11 -17.68 -0.02
CA ALA A 81 5.01 -18.09 -0.90
C ALA A 81 3.82 -18.64 -0.13
N ALA A 82 4.06 -19.41 0.95
CA ALA A 82 3.02 -19.92 1.82
C ALA A 82 2.28 -18.80 2.58
N LEU A 83 3.00 -17.82 3.12
CA LEU A 83 2.39 -16.64 3.75
C LEU A 83 1.52 -15.87 2.75
N ASP A 84 2.07 -15.58 1.58
CA ASP A 84 1.39 -14.85 0.52
C ASP A 84 0.10 -15.61 0.08
N SER A 85 0.17 -16.92 -0.11
CA SER A 85 -0.99 -17.75 -0.50
C SER A 85 -2.12 -17.76 0.53
N LEU A 86 -1.80 -17.58 1.81
CA LEU A 86 -2.78 -17.52 2.89
C LEU A 86 -3.38 -16.11 3.05
N THR A 87 -2.58 -15.07 2.88
CA THR A 87 -2.97 -13.69 3.19
C THR A 87 -3.48 -12.90 1.98
N HIS A 88 -2.89 -13.06 0.81
CA HIS A 88 -3.25 -12.29 -0.39
C HIS A 88 -4.73 -12.44 -0.81
N PRO A 89 -5.36 -13.64 -0.80
CA PRO A 89 -6.76 -13.75 -1.17
C PRO A 89 -7.68 -12.90 -0.30
N GLU A 90 -7.42 -12.83 1.00
CA GLU A 90 -8.22 -12.05 1.93
C GLU A 90 -7.97 -10.54 1.78
N ILE A 91 -6.70 -10.14 1.55
CA ILE A 91 -6.36 -8.74 1.26
C ILE A 91 -7.11 -8.28 0.00
N VAL A 92 -7.02 -9.03 -1.09
CA VAL A 92 -7.68 -8.70 -2.36
C VAL A 92 -9.20 -8.69 -2.20
N ARG A 93 -9.78 -9.63 -1.45
CA ARG A 93 -11.21 -9.66 -1.16
C ARG A 93 -11.67 -8.36 -0.45
N ARG A 94 -10.91 -7.89 0.53
CA ARG A 94 -11.23 -6.63 1.25
C ARG A 94 -11.06 -5.40 0.36
N ILE A 95 -10.02 -5.35 -0.47
CA ILE A 95 -9.81 -4.29 -1.45
C ILE A 95 -11.01 -4.24 -2.42
N ARG A 96 -11.43 -5.39 -2.96
CA ARG A 96 -12.59 -5.48 -3.85
C ARG A 96 -13.88 -5.03 -3.18
N ALA A 97 -14.09 -5.41 -1.92
CA ALA A 97 -15.26 -4.97 -1.17
C ALA A 97 -15.29 -3.45 -0.97
N ALA A 98 -14.15 -2.82 -0.66
CA ALA A 98 -14.05 -1.38 -0.53
C ALA A 98 -14.26 -0.66 -1.88
N LYS A 99 -13.66 -1.18 -2.96
CA LYS A 99 -13.85 -0.68 -4.33
C LYS A 99 -15.33 -0.77 -4.76
N GLN A 100 -15.98 -1.91 -4.48
CA GLN A 100 -17.40 -2.10 -4.79
C GLN A 100 -18.30 -1.13 -4.02
N ALA A 101 -18.05 -0.95 -2.72
CA ALA A 101 -18.80 0.00 -1.91
C ALA A 101 -18.67 1.45 -2.44
N ALA A 102 -17.46 1.84 -2.89
CA ALA A 102 -17.23 3.12 -3.53
C ALA A 102 -18.02 3.25 -4.86
N GLN A 103 -18.05 2.17 -5.65
CA GLN A 103 -18.81 2.12 -6.91
C GLN A 103 -20.30 2.22 -6.68
N ASP A 104 -20.84 1.50 -5.69
CA ASP A 104 -22.27 1.51 -5.32
C ASP A 104 -22.69 2.90 -4.80
N ALA A 105 -21.79 3.59 -4.10
CA ALA A 105 -21.97 4.99 -3.68
C ALA A 105 -21.87 6.00 -4.83
N GLY A 106 -21.58 5.53 -6.05
CA GLY A 106 -21.46 6.37 -7.22
C GLY A 106 -20.19 7.21 -7.28
N ALA A 107 -19.14 6.87 -6.55
CA ALA A 107 -17.88 7.59 -6.58
C ALA A 107 -17.26 7.57 -8.00
N PRO A 108 -16.75 8.69 -8.51
CA PRO A 108 -16.06 8.74 -9.81
C PRO A 108 -14.64 8.16 -9.75
N LEU A 109 -14.04 8.14 -8.57
CA LEU A 109 -12.66 7.74 -8.32
C LEU A 109 -12.59 6.93 -7.02
N PHE A 110 -11.74 5.91 -6.99
CA PHE A 110 -11.35 5.14 -5.82
C PHE A 110 -9.84 5.08 -5.73
N VAL A 111 -9.26 5.17 -4.54
CA VAL A 111 -7.82 5.08 -4.32
C VAL A 111 -7.48 3.82 -3.55
N LEU A 112 -6.54 3.04 -4.06
CA LEU A 112 -5.84 1.98 -3.34
C LEU A 112 -4.46 2.51 -2.94
N ASP A 113 -4.24 2.75 -1.65
CA ASP A 113 -2.94 3.12 -1.08
C ASP A 113 -2.19 1.88 -0.61
N GLY A 114 -0.93 1.74 -0.97
CA GLY A 114 -0.09 0.64 -0.49
C GLY A 114 1.37 0.76 -0.93
N ALA A 115 2.29 0.36 -0.06
CA ALA A 115 3.71 0.34 -0.37
C ALA A 115 4.05 -0.80 -1.35
N VAL A 116 3.27 -1.88 -1.37
CA VAL A 116 3.52 -3.09 -2.15
C VAL A 116 2.28 -3.41 -3.02
N ILE A 117 2.05 -2.58 -4.04
CA ILE A 117 1.00 -2.83 -5.05
C ILE A 117 1.61 -3.52 -6.27
N VAL A 118 2.70 -2.97 -6.79
CA VAL A 118 3.36 -3.44 -8.02
C VAL A 118 3.86 -4.88 -7.88
N GLY A 119 3.51 -5.71 -8.85
CA GLY A 119 3.87 -7.13 -8.87
C GLY A 119 3.05 -8.01 -7.94
N THR A 120 1.98 -7.49 -7.33
CA THR A 120 1.05 -8.26 -6.48
C THR A 120 -0.35 -8.35 -7.12
N ALA A 121 -1.19 -9.25 -6.57
CA ALA A 121 -2.58 -9.36 -7.01
C ALA A 121 -3.40 -8.07 -6.79
N ALA A 122 -2.97 -7.19 -5.88
CA ALA A 122 -3.60 -5.89 -5.66
C ALA A 122 -3.47 -4.93 -6.85
N GLN A 123 -2.41 -5.08 -7.67
CA GLN A 123 -2.23 -4.29 -8.88
C GLN A 123 -3.38 -4.49 -9.90
N ALA A 124 -3.91 -5.70 -10.00
CA ALA A 124 -5.02 -6.02 -10.89
C ALA A 124 -6.34 -5.33 -10.50
N GLU A 125 -6.42 -4.78 -9.29
CA GLU A 125 -7.57 -4.01 -8.83
C GLU A 125 -7.50 -2.52 -9.21
N CYS A 126 -6.38 -2.08 -9.80
CA CYS A 126 -6.13 -0.70 -10.21
C CYS A 126 -6.23 -0.55 -11.73
N ASP A 127 -6.95 0.48 -12.20
CA ASP A 127 -7.02 0.85 -13.62
C ASP A 127 -5.84 1.73 -14.03
N ARG A 128 -5.28 2.47 -13.05
CA ARG A 128 -4.12 3.36 -13.21
C ARG A 128 -3.20 3.24 -11.99
N LEU A 129 -1.93 3.51 -12.21
CA LEU A 129 -0.91 3.49 -11.16
C LEU A 129 -0.21 4.85 -11.06
N CYS A 130 -0.20 5.43 -9.86
CA CYS A 130 0.58 6.60 -9.49
C CYS A 130 1.73 6.18 -8.58
N VAL A 131 2.96 6.49 -9.00
CA VAL A 131 4.16 6.27 -8.20
C VAL A 131 4.66 7.59 -7.65
N VAL A 132 4.82 7.66 -6.33
CA VAL A 132 5.43 8.81 -5.64
C VAL A 132 6.90 8.50 -5.44
N THR A 133 7.77 9.42 -5.88
CA THR A 133 9.23 9.29 -5.77
C THR A 133 9.82 10.42 -4.93
N ALA A 134 10.99 10.18 -4.34
CA ALA A 134 11.79 11.20 -3.67
C ALA A 134 13.28 10.83 -3.73
N PRO A 135 14.20 11.79 -3.64
CA PRO A 135 15.61 11.49 -3.55
C PRO A 135 15.92 10.51 -2.41
N PHE A 136 16.85 9.60 -2.65
CA PHE A 136 17.21 8.54 -1.70
C PHE A 136 17.55 9.10 -0.31
N GLU A 137 18.41 10.09 -0.26
CA GLU A 137 18.86 10.71 1.00
C GLU A 137 17.70 11.41 1.75
N THR A 138 16.79 12.05 1.02
CA THR A 138 15.56 12.62 1.59
C THR A 138 14.68 11.55 2.21
N SER A 139 14.52 10.43 1.51
CA SER A 139 13.74 9.29 2.00
C SER A 139 14.38 8.67 3.24
N VAL A 140 15.70 8.49 3.25
CA VAL A 140 16.47 8.01 4.42
C VAL A 140 16.26 8.93 5.62
N ALA A 141 16.46 10.24 5.44
CA ALA A 141 16.28 11.22 6.53
C ALA A 141 14.85 11.18 7.12
N ARG A 142 13.83 11.06 6.27
CA ARG A 142 12.43 10.95 6.72
C ARG A 142 12.15 9.65 7.47
N ILE A 143 12.75 8.54 7.06
CA ILE A 143 12.63 7.23 7.75
C ILE A 143 13.29 7.29 9.11
N VAL A 144 14.52 7.85 9.20
CA VAL A 144 15.23 8.07 10.47
C VAL A 144 14.38 8.87 11.45
N ALA A 145 13.85 10.01 11.01
CA ALA A 145 13.05 10.90 11.86
C ALA A 145 11.72 10.27 12.32
N ARG A 146 11.10 9.42 11.49
CA ARG A 146 9.82 8.77 11.79
C ARG A 146 9.95 7.56 12.69
N ASP A 147 10.96 6.72 12.44
CA ASP A 147 11.07 5.37 13.01
C ASP A 147 12.13 5.27 14.12
N ASP A 148 12.83 6.37 14.41
CA ASP A 148 13.93 6.47 15.40
C ASP A 148 14.99 5.37 15.23
N ILE A 149 15.45 5.19 13.99
CA ILE A 149 16.47 4.20 13.61
C ILE A 149 17.68 4.89 12.99
N SER A 150 18.81 4.18 12.95
CA SER A 150 20.02 4.73 12.31
C SER A 150 19.84 4.93 10.80
N ALA A 151 20.59 5.87 10.22
CA ALA A 151 20.62 6.10 8.78
C ALA A 151 21.01 4.84 7.99
N GLU A 152 21.92 4.03 8.53
CA GLU A 152 22.31 2.75 7.95
C GLU A 152 21.12 1.76 7.88
N MET A 153 20.37 1.64 8.98
CA MET A 153 19.17 0.79 9.00
C MET A 153 18.08 1.29 8.05
N ALA A 154 17.88 2.60 7.99
CA ALA A 154 16.93 3.22 7.05
C ALA A 154 17.33 2.95 5.59
N ALA A 155 18.61 3.12 5.25
CA ALA A 155 19.15 2.83 3.92
C ALA A 155 19.03 1.34 3.56
N ARG A 156 19.33 0.43 4.48
CA ARG A 156 19.14 -1.03 4.28
C ARG A 156 17.67 -1.35 3.99
N ARG A 157 16.74 -0.81 4.79
CA ARG A 157 15.29 -1.00 4.59
C ARG A 157 14.85 -0.48 3.23
N LEU A 158 15.34 0.68 2.81
CA LEU A 158 15.00 1.28 1.54
C LEU A 158 15.58 0.46 0.37
N ASN A 159 16.81 -0.06 0.49
CA ASN A 159 17.45 -0.89 -0.53
C ASN A 159 16.81 -2.28 -0.68
N ALA A 160 16.16 -2.78 0.36
CA ALA A 160 15.41 -4.05 0.30
C ALA A 160 14.05 -3.93 -0.40
N GLN A 161 13.57 -2.69 -0.68
CA GLN A 161 12.32 -2.47 -1.41
C GLN A 161 12.53 -2.56 -2.92
N THR A 162 11.43 -2.75 -3.66
CA THR A 162 11.44 -2.71 -5.13
C THR A 162 12.16 -1.45 -5.62
N PRO A 163 13.09 -1.55 -6.58
CA PRO A 163 13.78 -0.40 -7.15
C PRO A 163 12.80 0.64 -7.71
N GLU A 164 13.11 1.93 -7.54
CA GLU A 164 12.26 3.02 -8.03
C GLU A 164 12.04 2.93 -9.55
N SER A 165 13.07 2.56 -10.30
CA SER A 165 12.98 2.37 -11.75
C SER A 165 11.97 1.30 -12.14
N THR A 166 11.86 0.23 -11.36
CA THR A 166 10.86 -0.83 -11.59
C THR A 166 9.44 -0.34 -11.32
N LEU A 167 9.25 0.48 -10.28
CA LEU A 167 7.96 1.07 -9.97
C LEU A 167 7.54 2.07 -11.04
N THR A 168 8.43 3.00 -11.41
CA THR A 168 8.13 4.06 -12.38
C THR A 168 7.93 3.53 -13.80
N ALA A 169 8.55 2.40 -14.17
CA ALA A 169 8.34 1.75 -15.45
C ALA A 169 6.90 1.23 -15.65
N GLN A 170 6.15 1.02 -14.57
CA GLN A 170 4.76 0.55 -14.60
C GLN A 170 3.75 1.66 -14.29
N ALA A 171 4.22 2.89 -14.03
CA ALA A 171 3.38 3.99 -13.61
C ALA A 171 2.72 4.68 -14.80
N ASP A 172 1.42 4.98 -14.68
CA ASP A 172 0.72 5.93 -15.55
C ASP A 172 1.04 7.38 -15.14
N TYR A 173 1.32 7.59 -13.85
CA TYR A 173 1.66 8.89 -13.27
C TYR A 173 2.84 8.78 -12.31
N VAL A 174 3.75 9.75 -12.37
CA VAL A 174 4.86 9.86 -11.41
C VAL A 174 4.81 11.23 -10.76
N LEU A 175 4.63 11.26 -9.44
CA LEU A 175 4.68 12.47 -8.63
C LEU A 175 6.03 12.55 -7.92
N ARG A 176 6.82 13.57 -8.25
CA ARG A 176 8.17 13.77 -7.72
C ARG A 176 8.14 14.64 -6.47
N ASN A 177 8.67 14.15 -5.37
CA ASN A 177 8.82 14.87 -4.11
C ASN A 177 10.30 15.25 -3.91
N ASP A 178 10.81 16.05 -4.84
CA ASP A 178 12.21 16.51 -4.92
C ASP A 178 12.37 18.01 -4.67
N SER A 179 11.29 18.69 -4.31
CA SER A 179 11.27 20.13 -4.02
C SER A 179 10.49 20.41 -2.72
N SER A 180 9.50 21.29 -2.73
CA SER A 180 8.72 21.63 -1.53
C SER A 180 7.50 20.72 -1.35
N LEU A 181 7.03 20.64 -0.09
CA LEU A 181 5.76 19.96 0.23
C LEU A 181 4.58 20.55 -0.56
N ALA A 182 4.54 21.89 -0.68
CA ALA A 182 3.49 22.57 -1.44
C ALA A 182 3.49 22.18 -2.93
N HIS A 183 4.67 21.94 -3.51
CA HIS A 183 4.77 21.47 -4.90
C HIS A 183 4.18 20.06 -5.07
N LEU A 184 4.50 19.13 -4.16
CA LEU A 184 3.93 17.80 -4.19
C LEU A 184 2.40 17.84 -4.01
N GLN A 185 1.91 18.67 -3.08
CA GLN A 185 0.47 18.85 -2.87
C GLN A 185 -0.21 19.40 -4.11
N ALA A 186 0.35 20.43 -4.74
CA ALA A 186 -0.20 21.00 -5.97
C ALA A 186 -0.23 19.98 -7.12
N ALA A 187 0.80 19.16 -7.28
CA ALA A 187 0.82 18.09 -8.27
C ALA A 187 -0.23 17.01 -7.98
N ALA A 188 -0.44 16.66 -6.71
CA ALA A 188 -1.47 15.72 -6.28
C ALA A 188 -2.88 16.28 -6.53
N GLU A 189 -3.12 17.57 -6.25
CA GLU A 189 -4.37 18.28 -6.54
C GLU A 189 -4.72 18.27 -8.02
N GLN A 190 -3.74 18.57 -8.88
CA GLN A 190 -3.93 18.53 -10.34
C GLN A 190 -4.31 17.11 -10.81
N LEU A 191 -3.62 16.09 -10.31
CA LEU A 191 -3.92 14.71 -10.65
C LEU A 191 -5.31 14.30 -10.15
N CYS A 192 -5.66 14.64 -8.91
CA CYS A 192 -6.96 14.35 -8.32
C CYS A 192 -8.09 14.98 -9.14
N THR A 193 -8.00 16.26 -9.42
CA THR A 193 -9.00 17.00 -10.22
C THR A 193 -9.18 16.38 -11.62
N LYS A 194 -8.07 16.04 -12.27
CA LYS A 194 -8.08 15.38 -13.59
C LYS A 194 -8.83 14.06 -13.53
N LEU A 195 -8.50 13.19 -12.58
CA LEU A 195 -9.09 11.85 -12.49
C LEU A 195 -10.56 11.88 -12.05
N LEU A 196 -10.96 12.83 -11.21
CA LEU A 196 -12.36 13.05 -10.84
C LEU A 196 -13.19 13.44 -12.08
N ALA A 197 -12.67 14.33 -12.93
CA ALA A 197 -13.35 14.72 -14.16
C ALA A 197 -13.46 13.54 -15.14
N GLU A 198 -12.39 12.77 -15.35
CA GLU A 198 -12.40 11.59 -16.22
C GLU A 198 -13.37 10.51 -15.71
N GLY A 199 -13.37 10.22 -14.41
CA GLY A 199 -14.23 9.20 -13.80
C GLY A 199 -15.71 9.61 -13.76
N GLY A 200 -16.01 10.92 -13.74
CA GLY A 200 -17.36 11.49 -13.81
C GLY A 200 -17.96 11.48 -15.22
N ALA A 201 -17.14 11.70 -16.25
CA ALA A 201 -17.61 11.76 -17.64
C ALA A 201 -18.21 10.44 -18.16
N GLY A 202 -17.95 9.31 -17.53
CA GLY A 202 -18.53 8.00 -17.89
C GLY A 202 -20.00 7.79 -17.43
N LYS A 203 -20.67 8.78 -16.85
CA LYS A 203 -22.06 8.69 -16.36
C LYS A 203 -23.10 9.37 -17.25
N GLU A 204 -22.67 10.02 -18.34
CA GLU A 204 -23.59 10.61 -19.31
C GLU A 204 -23.84 9.66 -20.50
N LEU A 205 -24.59 8.59 -20.26
CA LEU A 205 -25.30 7.84 -21.33
C LEU A 205 -26.56 7.21 -20.77
#